data_118ad42e51933067cf3aa6ab17056b95
#
_entry.id   118ad42e51933067cf3aa6ab17056b95
#
_cell.length_a   1.000
_cell.length_b   1.000
_cell.length_c   1.000
_cell.angle_alpha   90.00
_cell.angle_beta   90.00
_cell.angle_gamma   90.00
#
_symmetry.space_group_name_H-M   'P 1'
#
loop_
_entity.id
_entity.type
_entity.pdbx_description
1 polymer ?
#
loop_
_entity_poly.entity_id
_entity_poly.type
_entity_poly.pdbx_seq_one_letter_code
_entity_poly.pdbx_strand_id
1 'polypeptide(L)'
;MTRRLENKTALVTGSTSNIGREIAVGFGGEGAHVIVSGRDDARGQAVVARIRDAGGKADYVHADLGGVAASRALAEEAADLLGGRIDILVNNAGIFPGHTTLTTDEDTFDRVYSVNVKSAFFLTQAVAPAMIRAGGGAIINLGSWIARLGLPVGALYSSTKGAVETLTRAWAAEFGPLGIRVNAISPGVILPPDWDPDTEYPGAVFMRGAPAGAPGEPAAIAAAAVYLASDEAAFVQGAVLDIDGGRVNVLTSADAAAVSRPDPAS
;
A
#
# COMPACT_ATOMS: atom_id res chain seq x y z
N MET A 1 -7.72 25.26 2.87
CA MET A 1 -6.54 24.58 2.28
C MET A 1 -6.99 23.87 1.03
N THR A 2 -6.23 23.95 -0.05
CA THR A 2 -6.53 23.23 -1.31
C THR A 2 -6.35 21.73 -1.06
N ARG A 3 -7.31 20.92 -1.47
CA ARG A 3 -7.22 19.45 -1.36
C ARG A 3 -6.14 18.94 -2.31
N ARG A 4 -5.23 18.11 -1.82
CA ARG A 4 -4.00 17.67 -2.53
C ARG A 4 -4.27 16.77 -3.74
N LEU A 5 -5.43 16.08 -3.76
CA LEU A 5 -5.86 15.16 -4.82
C LEU A 5 -7.16 15.64 -5.50
N GLU A 6 -7.45 16.94 -5.45
CA GLU A 6 -8.66 17.53 -6.06
C GLU A 6 -8.72 17.18 -7.55
N ASN A 7 -9.88 16.69 -8.01
CA ASN A 7 -10.13 16.25 -9.39
C ASN A 7 -9.29 15.08 -9.88
N LYS A 8 -8.56 14.35 -9.01
CA LYS A 8 -7.89 13.11 -9.36
C LYS A 8 -8.86 11.93 -9.21
N THR A 9 -8.62 10.89 -9.97
CA THR A 9 -9.34 9.60 -9.88
C THR A 9 -8.39 8.53 -9.40
N ALA A 10 -8.83 7.66 -8.49
CA ALA A 10 -7.97 6.68 -7.84
C ALA A 10 -8.61 5.30 -7.76
N LEU A 11 -7.84 4.26 -8.06
CA LEU A 11 -8.16 2.87 -7.77
C LEU A 11 -7.27 2.37 -6.62
N VAL A 12 -7.88 1.95 -5.50
CA VAL A 12 -7.16 1.37 -4.36
C VAL A 12 -7.57 -0.09 -4.19
N THR A 13 -6.67 -1.02 -4.46
CA THR A 13 -6.95 -2.46 -4.33
C THR A 13 -6.84 -2.94 -2.89
N GLY A 14 -7.69 -3.91 -2.48
CA GLY A 14 -7.70 -4.42 -1.12
C GLY A 14 -8.05 -3.35 -0.08
N SER A 15 -8.95 -2.44 -0.44
CA SER A 15 -9.28 -1.26 0.37
C SER A 15 -10.55 -1.41 1.21
N THR A 16 -11.01 -2.64 1.43
CA THR A 16 -12.15 -2.92 2.32
C THR A 16 -11.77 -2.99 3.80
N SER A 17 -10.47 -2.96 4.13
CA SER A 17 -9.96 -3.04 5.51
C SER A 17 -8.56 -2.46 5.68
N ASN A 18 -8.14 -2.28 6.92
CA ASN A 18 -6.80 -1.96 7.36
C ASN A 18 -6.13 -0.82 6.53
N ILE A 19 -4.89 -1.00 6.08
CA ILE A 19 -4.09 0.00 5.33
C ILE A 19 -4.85 0.51 4.11
N GLY A 20 -5.39 -0.38 3.29
CA GLY A 20 -6.10 -0.01 2.06
C GLY A 20 -7.34 0.86 2.34
N ARG A 21 -8.09 0.56 3.42
CA ARG A 21 -9.23 1.37 3.87
C ARG A 21 -8.80 2.80 4.19
N GLU A 22 -7.77 2.97 4.99
CA GLU A 22 -7.32 4.30 5.39
C GLU A 22 -6.68 5.08 4.23
N ILE A 23 -6.02 4.42 3.27
CA ILE A 23 -5.57 5.05 2.02
C ILE A 23 -6.78 5.57 1.24
N ALA A 24 -7.82 4.74 1.04
CA ALA A 24 -9.02 5.14 0.30
C ALA A 24 -9.74 6.32 0.97
N VAL A 25 -9.90 6.28 2.31
CA VAL A 25 -10.49 7.37 3.08
C VAL A 25 -9.64 8.64 2.99
N GLY A 26 -8.32 8.53 3.12
CA GLY A 26 -7.39 9.67 2.98
C GLY A 26 -7.46 10.31 1.60
N PHE A 27 -7.53 9.51 0.54
CA PHE A 27 -7.67 10.01 -0.83
C PHE A 27 -9.00 10.74 -1.05
N GLY A 28 -10.11 10.17 -0.56
CA GLY A 28 -11.41 10.82 -0.62
C GLY A 28 -11.45 12.14 0.16
N GLY A 29 -10.83 12.21 1.34
CA GLY A 29 -10.68 13.42 2.14
C GLY A 29 -9.87 14.51 1.43
N GLU A 30 -8.89 14.12 0.61
CA GLU A 30 -8.07 15.02 -0.21
C GLU A 30 -8.67 15.33 -1.60
N GLY A 31 -9.92 14.92 -1.84
CA GLY A 31 -10.70 15.33 -3.01
C GLY A 31 -10.65 14.39 -4.21
N ALA A 32 -10.02 13.24 -4.10
CA ALA A 32 -10.07 12.25 -5.16
C ALA A 32 -11.45 11.57 -5.26
N HIS A 33 -11.83 11.15 -6.47
CA HIS A 33 -12.88 10.15 -6.66
C HIS A 33 -12.23 8.76 -6.57
N VAL A 34 -12.63 7.98 -5.58
CA VAL A 34 -11.94 6.74 -5.20
C VAL A 34 -12.76 5.51 -5.55
N ILE A 35 -12.18 4.56 -6.27
CA ILE A 35 -12.71 3.20 -6.36
C ILE A 35 -12.12 2.38 -5.21
N VAL A 36 -13.00 1.98 -4.31
CA VAL A 36 -12.75 1.01 -3.25
C VAL A 36 -12.91 -0.40 -3.85
N SER A 37 -11.93 -1.30 -3.65
CA SER A 37 -12.03 -2.65 -4.22
C SER A 37 -11.57 -3.73 -3.25
N GLY A 38 -12.26 -4.86 -3.27
CA GLY A 38 -11.95 -6.05 -2.47
C GLY A 38 -13.02 -7.11 -2.59
N ARG A 39 -12.94 -8.16 -1.76
CA ARG A 39 -13.82 -9.34 -1.83
C ARG A 39 -15.05 -9.27 -0.92
N ASP A 40 -15.07 -8.32 -0.01
CA ASP A 40 -16.11 -8.18 1.00
C ASP A 40 -16.97 -6.96 0.67
N ASP A 41 -18.14 -7.21 0.11
CA ASP A 41 -19.05 -6.17 -0.38
C ASP A 41 -19.55 -5.28 0.76
N ALA A 42 -19.88 -5.88 1.91
CA ALA A 42 -20.39 -5.13 3.05
C ALA A 42 -19.35 -4.15 3.59
N ARG A 43 -18.11 -4.60 3.77
CA ARG A 43 -17.00 -3.72 4.17
C ARG A 43 -16.69 -2.68 3.11
N GLY A 44 -16.72 -3.07 1.83
CA GLY A 44 -16.50 -2.15 0.73
C GLY A 44 -17.50 -1.00 0.72
N GLN A 45 -18.79 -1.32 0.82
CA GLN A 45 -19.84 -0.32 0.91
C GLN A 45 -19.74 0.55 2.17
N ALA A 46 -19.32 0.00 3.29
CA ALA A 46 -19.07 0.78 4.51
C ALA A 46 -17.94 1.81 4.33
N VAL A 47 -16.87 1.45 3.61
CA VAL A 47 -15.79 2.40 3.29
C VAL A 47 -16.28 3.50 2.34
N VAL A 48 -17.04 3.14 1.31
CA VAL A 48 -17.68 4.12 0.41
C VAL A 48 -18.58 5.08 1.17
N ALA A 49 -19.44 4.57 2.06
CA ALA A 49 -20.30 5.40 2.89
C ALA A 49 -19.47 6.38 3.74
N ARG A 50 -18.42 5.89 4.43
CA ARG A 50 -17.53 6.73 5.25
C ARG A 50 -16.90 7.88 4.44
N ILE A 51 -16.47 7.61 3.20
CA ILE A 51 -15.89 8.64 2.32
C ILE A 51 -16.97 9.65 1.91
N ARG A 52 -18.17 9.19 1.52
CA ARG A 52 -19.27 10.04 1.06
C ARG A 52 -19.84 10.90 2.20
N ASP A 53 -19.98 10.35 3.40
CA ASP A 53 -20.44 11.07 4.60
C ASP A 53 -19.48 12.19 4.99
N ALA A 54 -18.18 12.04 4.70
CA ALA A 54 -17.17 13.08 4.85
C ALA A 54 -17.14 14.09 3.68
N GLY A 55 -18.08 13.98 2.71
CA GLY A 55 -18.16 14.87 1.55
C GLY A 55 -17.21 14.53 0.40
N GLY A 56 -16.60 13.34 0.42
CA GLY A 56 -15.78 12.82 -0.66
C GLY A 56 -16.59 12.07 -1.73
N LYS A 57 -15.90 11.55 -2.75
CA LYS A 57 -16.50 10.74 -3.83
C LYS A 57 -15.86 9.36 -3.82
N ALA A 58 -16.68 8.32 -3.80
CA ALA A 58 -16.20 6.94 -3.89
C ALA A 58 -17.26 6.02 -4.48
N ASP A 59 -16.82 4.94 -5.14
CA ASP A 59 -17.63 3.81 -5.56
C ASP A 59 -16.92 2.52 -5.18
N TYR A 60 -17.66 1.41 -5.18
CA TYR A 60 -17.13 0.09 -4.84
C TYR A 60 -17.17 -0.84 -6.05
N VAL A 61 -16.08 -1.56 -6.27
CA VAL A 61 -15.98 -2.63 -7.26
C VAL A 61 -15.53 -3.92 -6.57
N HIS A 62 -16.35 -4.96 -6.67
CA HIS A 62 -15.98 -6.28 -6.19
C HIS A 62 -14.83 -6.87 -7.00
N ALA A 63 -13.77 -7.34 -6.35
CA ALA A 63 -12.69 -8.06 -7.02
C ALA A 63 -12.03 -9.10 -6.12
N ASP A 64 -12.04 -10.36 -6.54
CA ASP A 64 -11.16 -11.39 -6.00
C ASP A 64 -9.93 -11.51 -6.91
N LEU A 65 -8.90 -10.75 -6.56
CA LEU A 65 -7.65 -10.72 -7.32
C LEU A 65 -6.88 -12.03 -7.17
N GLY A 66 -6.35 -12.52 -8.28
CA GLY A 66 -5.59 -13.78 -8.34
C GLY A 66 -5.38 -14.24 -9.77
N GLY A 67 -5.77 -13.42 -10.74
CA GLY A 67 -5.61 -13.77 -12.15
C GLY A 67 -5.66 -12.56 -13.07
N VAL A 68 -5.22 -12.74 -14.31
CA VAL A 68 -5.19 -11.69 -15.34
C VAL A 68 -6.58 -11.16 -15.66
N ALA A 69 -7.57 -12.07 -15.79
CA ALA A 69 -8.94 -11.70 -16.11
C ALA A 69 -9.55 -10.80 -15.03
N ALA A 70 -9.40 -11.16 -13.75
CA ALA A 70 -9.91 -10.36 -12.62
C ALA A 70 -9.24 -8.97 -12.57
N SER A 71 -7.93 -8.89 -12.83
CA SER A 71 -7.20 -7.61 -12.83
C SER A 71 -7.67 -6.70 -13.96
N ARG A 72 -7.90 -7.25 -15.16
CA ARG A 72 -8.40 -6.48 -16.30
C ARG A 72 -9.84 -6.03 -16.10
N ALA A 73 -10.72 -6.91 -15.63
CA ALA A 73 -12.11 -6.58 -15.33
C ALA A 73 -12.21 -5.46 -14.28
N LEU A 74 -11.41 -5.54 -13.20
CA LEU A 74 -11.36 -4.47 -12.19
C LEU A 74 -10.89 -3.14 -12.79
N ALA A 75 -9.86 -3.14 -13.63
CA ALA A 75 -9.35 -1.91 -14.23
C ALA A 75 -10.36 -1.28 -15.19
N GLU A 76 -11.08 -2.10 -15.98
CA GLU A 76 -12.12 -1.67 -16.91
C GLU A 76 -13.31 -1.06 -16.16
N GLU A 77 -13.89 -1.80 -15.21
CA GLU A 77 -15.04 -1.33 -14.43
C GLU A 77 -14.70 -0.06 -13.61
N ALA A 78 -13.50 -0.02 -13.00
CA ALA A 78 -13.03 1.16 -12.30
C ALA A 78 -12.88 2.37 -13.25
N ALA A 79 -12.33 2.17 -14.45
CA ALA A 79 -12.20 3.25 -15.42
C ALA A 79 -13.57 3.77 -15.86
N ASP A 80 -14.53 2.89 -16.11
CA ASP A 80 -15.90 3.28 -16.52
C ASP A 80 -16.57 4.15 -15.45
N LEU A 81 -16.50 3.75 -14.18
CA LEU A 81 -17.04 4.52 -13.05
C LEU A 81 -16.34 5.87 -12.85
N LEU A 82 -15.07 5.96 -13.22
CA LEU A 82 -14.24 7.16 -13.10
C LEU A 82 -14.24 8.05 -14.37
N GLY A 83 -15.10 7.76 -15.33
CA GLY A 83 -15.20 8.55 -16.57
C GLY A 83 -14.07 8.29 -17.57
N GLY A 84 -13.55 7.09 -17.60
CA GLY A 84 -12.55 6.61 -18.59
C GLY A 84 -11.09 6.80 -18.18
N ARG A 85 -10.80 7.26 -16.95
CA ARG A 85 -9.44 7.55 -16.51
C ARG A 85 -9.19 7.15 -15.06
N ILE A 86 -8.03 6.58 -14.81
CA ILE A 86 -7.47 6.32 -13.48
C ILE A 86 -6.16 7.11 -13.39
N ASP A 87 -6.12 8.15 -12.55
CA ASP A 87 -4.91 8.99 -12.34
C ASP A 87 -3.93 8.34 -11.37
N ILE A 88 -4.48 7.60 -10.39
CA ILE A 88 -3.72 7.00 -9.29
C ILE A 88 -4.11 5.54 -9.16
N LEU A 89 -3.12 4.65 -9.23
CA LEU A 89 -3.27 3.22 -8.90
C LEU A 89 -2.53 2.90 -7.61
N VAL A 90 -3.22 2.33 -6.63
CA VAL A 90 -2.60 1.78 -5.42
C VAL A 90 -2.70 0.25 -5.43
N ASN A 91 -1.59 -0.41 -5.68
CA ASN A 91 -1.45 -1.87 -5.59
C ASN A 91 -1.21 -2.26 -4.12
N ASN A 92 -2.29 -2.29 -3.34
CA ASN A 92 -2.26 -2.63 -1.91
C ASN A 92 -2.71 -4.07 -1.63
N ALA A 93 -3.55 -4.66 -2.47
CA ALA A 93 -4.03 -6.02 -2.25
C ALA A 93 -2.88 -7.02 -2.02
N GLY A 94 -3.01 -7.82 -0.97
CA GLY A 94 -2.01 -8.83 -0.63
C GLY A 94 -2.51 -9.78 0.45
N ILE A 95 -1.96 -10.98 0.45
CA ILE A 95 -2.25 -12.01 1.45
C ILE A 95 -0.96 -12.51 2.09
N PHE A 96 -1.04 -12.87 3.38
CA PHE A 96 0.05 -13.43 4.18
C PHE A 96 -0.47 -14.65 4.96
N PRO A 97 -0.32 -15.87 4.45
CA PRO A 97 -0.85 -17.08 5.09
C PRO A 97 -0.05 -17.56 6.31
N GLY A 98 1.14 -17.01 6.57
CA GLY A 98 1.95 -17.35 7.74
C GLY A 98 2.68 -18.71 7.65
N HIS A 99 2.81 -19.30 6.46
CA HIS A 99 3.48 -20.59 6.26
C HIS A 99 5.01 -20.45 6.28
N THR A 100 5.68 -21.51 6.72
CA THR A 100 7.14 -21.69 6.54
C THR A 100 7.41 -22.29 5.16
N THR A 101 8.68 -22.30 4.73
CA THR A 101 9.08 -22.99 3.48
C THR A 101 8.68 -24.46 3.47
N LEU A 102 8.82 -25.13 4.63
CA LEU A 102 8.52 -26.57 4.75
C LEU A 102 7.02 -26.90 4.78
N THR A 103 6.16 -25.92 5.07
CA THR A 103 4.70 -26.12 5.18
C THR A 103 3.93 -25.46 4.04
N THR A 104 4.63 -24.82 3.09
CA THR A 104 4.01 -24.20 1.91
C THR A 104 3.76 -25.27 0.85
N ASP A 105 2.50 -25.46 0.46
CA ASP A 105 2.11 -26.26 -0.70
C ASP A 105 2.07 -25.41 -1.98
N GLU A 106 1.91 -26.08 -3.12
CA GLU A 106 1.88 -25.41 -4.44
C GLU A 106 0.71 -24.44 -4.59
N ASP A 107 -0.49 -24.83 -4.15
CA ASP A 107 -1.69 -23.99 -4.22
C ASP A 107 -1.51 -22.70 -3.41
N THR A 108 -0.94 -22.79 -2.22
CA THR A 108 -0.60 -21.62 -1.40
C THR A 108 0.44 -20.74 -2.09
N PHE A 109 1.50 -21.35 -2.66
CA PHE A 109 2.53 -20.62 -3.39
C PHE A 109 1.91 -19.85 -4.57
N ASP A 110 1.15 -20.51 -5.42
CA ASP A 110 0.52 -19.94 -6.59
C ASP A 110 -0.48 -18.84 -6.21
N ARG A 111 -1.29 -19.06 -5.18
CA ARG A 111 -2.25 -18.07 -4.70
C ARG A 111 -1.56 -16.81 -4.19
N VAL A 112 -0.50 -16.93 -3.40
CA VAL A 112 0.23 -15.78 -2.86
C VAL A 112 0.89 -14.98 -3.97
N TYR A 113 1.57 -15.62 -4.92
CA TYR A 113 2.15 -14.91 -6.08
C TYR A 113 1.08 -14.32 -6.99
N SER A 114 -0.02 -15.02 -7.20
CA SER A 114 -1.13 -14.54 -8.02
C SER A 114 -1.75 -13.26 -7.46
N VAL A 115 -1.98 -13.19 -6.14
CA VAL A 115 -2.56 -12.01 -5.50
C VAL A 115 -1.53 -10.90 -5.36
N ASN A 116 -0.34 -11.19 -4.82
CA ASN A 116 0.59 -10.17 -4.38
C ASN A 116 1.44 -9.57 -5.53
N VAL A 117 1.69 -10.35 -6.59
CA VAL A 117 2.59 -9.95 -7.68
C VAL A 117 1.85 -9.86 -9.02
N LYS A 118 1.22 -10.96 -9.44
CA LYS A 118 0.56 -11.03 -10.75
C LYS A 118 -0.54 -9.99 -10.88
N SER A 119 -1.37 -9.79 -9.86
CA SER A 119 -2.44 -8.79 -9.89
C SER A 119 -1.90 -7.37 -10.05
N ALA A 120 -0.88 -7.00 -9.28
CA ALA A 120 -0.24 -5.69 -9.40
C ALA A 120 0.34 -5.47 -10.80
N PHE A 121 0.97 -6.51 -11.37
CA PHE A 121 1.54 -6.45 -12.72
C PHE A 121 0.46 -6.18 -13.79
N PHE A 122 -0.61 -6.96 -13.77
CA PHE A 122 -1.64 -6.86 -14.81
C PHE A 122 -2.61 -5.70 -14.61
N LEU A 123 -2.80 -5.21 -13.39
CA LEU A 123 -3.47 -3.93 -13.14
C LEU A 123 -2.64 -2.76 -13.70
N THR A 124 -1.35 -2.73 -13.39
CA THR A 124 -0.43 -1.72 -13.95
C THR A 124 -0.45 -1.75 -15.49
N GLN A 125 -0.36 -2.94 -16.09
CA GLN A 125 -0.45 -3.11 -17.54
C GLN A 125 -1.78 -2.56 -18.11
N ALA A 126 -2.89 -2.75 -17.42
CA ALA A 126 -4.20 -2.33 -17.88
C ALA A 126 -4.40 -0.81 -17.79
N VAL A 127 -3.90 -0.15 -16.73
CA VAL A 127 -4.13 1.29 -16.50
C VAL A 127 -3.08 2.19 -17.16
N ALA A 128 -1.82 1.75 -17.28
CA ALA A 128 -0.72 2.57 -17.76
C ALA A 128 -0.97 3.19 -19.16
N PRO A 129 -1.57 2.50 -20.14
CA PRO A 129 -1.83 3.11 -21.45
C PRO A 129 -2.75 4.34 -21.41
N ALA A 130 -3.76 4.34 -20.52
CA ALA A 130 -4.65 5.48 -20.35
C ALA A 130 -3.94 6.63 -19.61
N MET A 131 -3.14 6.34 -18.58
CA MET A 131 -2.29 7.32 -17.91
C MET A 131 -1.32 8.00 -18.88
N ILE A 132 -0.65 7.23 -19.75
CA ILE A 132 0.27 7.77 -20.76
C ILE A 132 -0.46 8.72 -21.71
N ARG A 133 -1.62 8.31 -22.25
CA ARG A 133 -2.41 9.19 -23.15
C ARG A 133 -2.89 10.47 -22.46
N ALA A 134 -3.09 10.42 -21.17
CA ALA A 134 -3.51 11.58 -20.36
C ALA A 134 -2.32 12.47 -19.93
N GLY A 135 -1.09 12.11 -20.30
CA GLY A 135 0.12 12.87 -19.98
C GLY A 135 0.74 12.55 -18.62
N GLY A 136 0.27 11.52 -17.92
CA GLY A 136 0.88 11.08 -16.68
C GLY A 136 -0.07 10.43 -15.68
N GLY A 137 0.49 10.01 -14.55
CA GLY A 137 -0.23 9.36 -13.46
C GLY A 137 0.70 9.00 -12.29
N ALA A 138 0.15 8.36 -11.27
CA ALA A 138 0.92 7.86 -10.14
C ALA A 138 0.55 6.40 -9.83
N ILE A 139 1.56 5.56 -9.70
CA ILE A 139 1.41 4.16 -9.27
C ILE A 139 2.13 4.00 -7.93
N ILE A 140 1.41 3.52 -6.92
CA ILE A 140 1.92 3.30 -5.58
C ILE A 140 1.78 1.82 -5.24
N ASN A 141 2.91 1.18 -5.00
CA ASN A 141 2.96 -0.23 -4.65
C ASN A 141 3.15 -0.40 -3.14
N LEU A 142 2.45 -1.36 -2.50
CA LEU A 142 2.68 -1.71 -1.11
C LEU A 142 3.73 -2.82 -1.02
N GLY A 143 4.96 -2.42 -0.67
CA GLY A 143 6.05 -3.28 -0.25
C GLY A 143 5.83 -3.82 1.17
N SER A 144 6.91 -4.07 1.88
CA SER A 144 6.92 -4.41 3.31
C SER A 144 8.36 -4.40 3.84
N TRP A 145 8.54 -4.01 5.09
CA TRP A 145 9.82 -4.12 5.80
C TRP A 145 10.43 -5.54 5.74
N ILE A 146 9.58 -6.57 5.70
CA ILE A 146 10.01 -7.98 5.62
C ILE A 146 10.70 -8.33 4.28
N ALA A 147 10.56 -7.50 3.25
CA ALA A 147 11.29 -7.70 1.99
C ALA A 147 12.82 -7.55 2.16
N ARG A 148 13.26 -6.85 3.20
CA ARG A 148 14.68 -6.53 3.47
C ARG A 148 15.22 -7.13 4.76
N LEU A 149 14.34 -7.57 5.68
CA LEU A 149 14.74 -8.27 6.90
C LEU A 149 14.24 -9.71 6.87
N GLY A 150 15.17 -10.66 7.04
CA GLY A 150 14.82 -12.07 7.13
C GLY A 150 14.06 -12.36 8.43
N LEU A 151 12.93 -13.03 8.31
CA LEU A 151 12.19 -13.62 9.43
C LEU A 151 12.16 -15.14 9.30
N PRO A 152 12.06 -15.87 10.44
CA PRO A 152 11.96 -17.34 10.42
C PRO A 152 10.70 -17.87 9.73
N VAL A 153 9.70 -17.04 9.50
CA VAL A 153 8.43 -17.35 8.83
C VAL A 153 8.17 -16.36 7.71
N GLY A 154 7.42 -16.76 6.70
CA GLY A 154 6.97 -15.85 5.66
C GLY A 154 7.94 -15.64 4.50
N ALA A 155 8.87 -16.57 4.23
CA ALA A 155 9.77 -16.51 3.09
C ALA A 155 9.03 -16.28 1.75
N LEU A 156 7.92 -17.00 1.54
CA LEU A 156 7.07 -16.82 0.37
C LEU A 156 6.51 -15.40 0.25
N TYR A 157 5.92 -14.87 1.33
CA TYR A 157 5.40 -13.51 1.35
C TYR A 157 6.50 -12.47 1.13
N SER A 158 7.61 -12.63 1.83
CA SER A 158 8.78 -11.77 1.74
C SER A 158 9.30 -11.67 0.29
N SER A 159 9.38 -12.79 -0.41
CA SER A 159 9.78 -12.85 -1.82
C SER A 159 8.82 -12.06 -2.72
N THR A 160 7.50 -12.12 -2.47
CA THR A 160 6.54 -11.32 -3.25
C THR A 160 6.70 -9.83 -3.02
N LYS A 161 7.01 -9.41 -1.80
CA LYS A 161 7.23 -7.99 -1.50
C LYS A 161 8.55 -7.47 -2.08
N GLY A 162 9.60 -8.30 -2.08
CA GLY A 162 10.83 -8.03 -2.83
C GLY A 162 10.60 -7.90 -4.32
N ALA A 163 9.76 -8.77 -4.91
CA ALA A 163 9.36 -8.68 -6.32
C ALA A 163 8.65 -7.35 -6.61
N VAL A 164 7.70 -6.92 -5.76
CA VAL A 164 6.97 -5.66 -5.92
C VAL A 164 7.90 -4.44 -5.83
N GLU A 165 8.86 -4.42 -4.91
CA GLU A 165 9.86 -3.36 -4.82
C GLU A 165 10.77 -3.32 -6.05
N THR A 166 11.11 -4.48 -6.62
CA THR A 166 11.87 -4.55 -7.88
C THR A 166 11.06 -4.04 -9.07
N LEU A 167 9.79 -4.45 -9.18
CA LEU A 167 8.87 -3.95 -10.19
C LEU A 167 8.68 -2.43 -10.08
N THR A 168 8.65 -1.87 -8.89
CA THR A 168 8.57 -0.41 -8.68
C THR A 168 9.71 0.32 -9.38
N ARG A 169 10.95 -0.14 -9.20
CA ARG A 169 12.11 0.47 -9.86
C ARG A 169 12.12 0.25 -11.37
N ALA A 170 11.75 -0.95 -11.81
CA ALA A 170 11.67 -1.27 -13.24
C ALA A 170 10.60 -0.41 -13.96
N TRP A 171 9.40 -0.31 -13.39
CA TRP A 171 8.33 0.52 -13.94
C TRP A 171 8.62 2.01 -13.85
N ALA A 172 9.35 2.46 -12.82
CA ALA A 172 9.81 3.84 -12.74
C ALA A 172 10.74 4.20 -13.91
N ALA A 173 11.61 3.28 -14.32
CA ALA A 173 12.46 3.46 -15.48
C ALA A 173 11.67 3.37 -16.81
N GLU A 174 10.72 2.43 -16.91
CA GLU A 174 9.92 2.20 -18.10
C GLU A 174 8.91 3.33 -18.36
N PHE A 175 8.18 3.76 -17.34
CA PHE A 175 7.05 4.69 -17.46
C PHE A 175 7.40 6.14 -17.09
N GLY A 176 8.51 6.38 -16.39
CA GLY A 176 8.93 7.72 -16.00
C GLY A 176 9.07 8.68 -17.19
N PRO A 177 9.74 8.30 -18.31
CA PRO A 177 9.81 9.12 -19.51
C PRO A 177 8.44 9.38 -20.16
N LEU A 178 7.41 8.61 -19.78
CA LEU A 178 6.05 8.72 -20.28
C LEU A 178 5.11 9.47 -19.31
N GLY A 179 5.67 10.10 -18.27
CA GLY A 179 4.94 10.93 -17.32
C GLY A 179 4.32 10.20 -16.13
N ILE A 180 4.52 8.88 -15.97
CA ILE A 180 3.98 8.13 -14.84
C ILE A 180 5.04 8.03 -13.74
N ARG A 181 4.70 8.45 -12.53
CA ARG A 181 5.51 8.23 -11.34
C ARG A 181 5.18 6.88 -10.73
N VAL A 182 6.20 6.09 -10.41
CA VAL A 182 6.03 4.80 -9.77
C VAL A 182 6.89 4.74 -8.52
N ASN A 183 6.26 4.57 -7.37
CA ASN A 183 6.93 4.48 -6.07
C ASN A 183 6.32 3.37 -5.22
N ALA A 184 7.00 2.98 -4.15
CA ALA A 184 6.48 2.04 -3.17
C ALA A 184 6.47 2.66 -1.77
N ILE A 185 5.55 2.20 -0.96
CA ILE A 185 5.58 2.36 0.50
C ILE A 185 5.90 0.99 1.09
N SER A 186 6.82 0.96 2.02
CA SER A 186 7.22 -0.23 2.77
C SER A 186 6.76 -0.08 4.23
N PRO A 187 5.55 -0.55 4.57
CA PRO A 187 5.07 -0.49 5.95
C PRO A 187 5.91 -1.38 6.88
N GLY A 188 6.07 -0.92 8.11
CA GLY A 188 6.48 -1.75 9.23
C GLY A 188 5.33 -2.62 9.75
N VAL A 189 5.38 -2.91 11.04
CA VAL A 189 4.25 -3.54 11.74
C VAL A 189 3.17 -2.49 11.96
N ILE A 190 2.00 -2.73 11.40
CA ILE A 190 0.84 -1.83 11.50
C ILE A 190 -0.25 -2.51 12.32
N LEU A 191 -0.72 -1.82 13.35
CA LEU A 191 -1.80 -2.27 14.20
C LEU A 191 -3.12 -2.22 13.42
N PRO A 192 -3.86 -3.34 13.30
CA PRO A 192 -5.19 -3.29 12.70
C PRO A 192 -6.13 -2.37 13.49
N PRO A 193 -6.90 -1.49 12.84
CA PRO A 193 -7.78 -0.54 13.55
C PRO A 193 -8.85 -1.20 14.41
N ASP A 194 -9.21 -2.43 14.03
CA ASP A 194 -10.25 -3.22 14.71
C ASP A 194 -9.65 -4.21 15.72
N TRP A 195 -8.36 -4.04 16.09
CA TRP A 195 -7.71 -4.86 17.10
C TRP A 195 -8.22 -4.50 18.49
N ASP A 196 -8.49 -5.51 19.30
CA ASP A 196 -8.93 -5.32 20.69
C ASP A 196 -7.81 -4.64 21.51
N PRO A 197 -8.03 -3.41 22.01
CA PRO A 197 -7.02 -2.66 22.76
C PRO A 197 -6.60 -3.32 24.06
N ASP A 198 -7.43 -4.21 24.62
CA ASP A 198 -7.15 -4.94 25.85
C ASP A 198 -6.25 -6.18 25.62
N THR A 199 -5.91 -6.48 24.36
CA THR A 199 -5.04 -7.61 24.01
C THR A 199 -3.74 -7.15 23.35
N GLU A 200 -2.61 -7.76 23.75
CA GLU A 200 -1.33 -7.48 23.09
C GLU A 200 -1.38 -7.94 21.63
N TYR A 201 -1.06 -7.03 20.70
CA TYR A 201 -0.95 -7.39 19.28
C TYR A 201 0.27 -8.29 19.05
N PRO A 202 0.11 -9.51 18.53
CA PRO A 202 1.24 -10.45 18.37
C PRO A 202 2.39 -9.90 17.54
N GLY A 203 2.08 -9.03 16.57
CA GLY A 203 3.09 -8.36 15.75
C GLY A 203 3.94 -7.32 16.50
N ALA A 204 3.50 -6.84 17.67
CA ALA A 204 4.23 -5.82 18.44
C ALA A 204 5.63 -6.29 18.85
N VAL A 205 5.83 -7.60 19.01
CA VAL A 205 7.13 -8.19 19.32
C VAL A 205 8.21 -7.81 18.30
N PHE A 206 7.84 -7.65 17.05
CA PHE A 206 8.78 -7.27 15.98
C PHE A 206 9.18 -5.78 16.02
N MET A 207 8.50 -4.96 16.82
CA MET A 207 8.86 -3.56 17.02
C MET A 207 9.80 -3.34 18.22
N ARG A 208 10.06 -4.40 19.01
CA ARG A 208 11.03 -4.31 20.12
C ARG A 208 12.42 -3.99 19.56
N GLY A 209 13.05 -2.95 20.09
CA GLY A 209 14.34 -2.49 19.60
C GLY A 209 14.30 -1.65 18.32
N ALA A 210 13.14 -1.37 17.74
CA ALA A 210 12.99 -0.32 16.75
C ALA A 210 12.85 1.06 17.44
N PRO A 211 13.28 2.18 16.82
CA PRO A 211 13.17 3.50 17.44
C PRO A 211 11.75 3.87 17.89
N ALA A 212 10.73 3.52 17.12
CA ALA A 212 9.34 3.78 17.50
C ALA A 212 8.85 2.93 18.68
N GLY A 213 9.45 1.75 18.92
CA GLY A 213 9.12 0.86 20.04
C GLY A 213 7.75 0.19 20.00
N ALA A 214 6.86 0.62 19.12
CA ALA A 214 5.47 0.14 19.00
C ALA A 214 5.04 0.05 17.55
N PRO A 215 3.98 -0.75 17.21
CA PRO A 215 3.36 -0.76 15.90
C PRO A 215 2.85 0.62 15.49
N GLY A 216 2.93 0.92 14.19
CA GLY A 216 2.33 2.12 13.62
C GLY A 216 0.85 1.94 13.33
N GLU A 217 0.19 3.04 12.96
CA GLU A 217 -1.21 3.06 12.56
C GLU A 217 -1.36 3.13 11.03
N PRO A 218 -2.45 2.60 10.44
CA PRO A 218 -2.71 2.71 9.01
C PRO A 218 -2.76 4.14 8.48
N ALA A 219 -3.11 5.11 9.33
CA ALA A 219 -3.12 6.54 8.98
C ALA A 219 -1.73 7.05 8.55
N ALA A 220 -0.65 6.53 9.13
CA ALA A 220 0.70 6.90 8.72
C ALA A 220 1.01 6.47 7.27
N ILE A 221 0.52 5.29 6.89
CA ILE A 221 0.66 4.78 5.52
C ILE A 221 -0.21 5.59 4.55
N ALA A 222 -1.44 5.92 4.97
CA ALA A 222 -2.35 6.75 4.18
C ALA A 222 -1.76 8.15 3.89
N ALA A 223 -1.15 8.79 4.88
CA ALA A 223 -0.49 10.08 4.71
C ALA A 223 0.66 10.03 3.68
N ALA A 224 1.48 8.97 3.75
CA ALA A 224 2.54 8.74 2.76
C ALA A 224 1.97 8.47 1.35
N ALA A 225 0.86 7.72 1.24
CA ALA A 225 0.20 7.46 -0.02
C ALA A 225 -0.36 8.76 -0.64
N VAL A 226 -1.00 9.61 0.16
CA VAL A 226 -1.47 10.94 -0.28
C VAL A 226 -0.29 11.78 -0.80
N TYR A 227 0.84 11.84 -0.08
CA TYR A 227 2.03 12.54 -0.53
C TYR A 227 2.53 12.00 -1.89
N LEU A 228 2.73 10.70 -2.00
CA LEU A 228 3.23 10.08 -3.24
C LEU A 228 2.25 10.21 -4.42
N ALA A 229 0.94 10.29 -4.16
CA ALA A 229 -0.07 10.51 -5.17
C ALA A 229 -0.14 11.97 -5.65
N SER A 230 0.21 12.92 -4.80
CA SER A 230 0.09 14.36 -5.05
C SER A 230 1.21 14.93 -5.93
N ASP A 231 1.00 16.15 -6.42
CA ASP A 231 2.00 16.88 -7.20
C ASP A 231 3.23 17.29 -6.36
N GLU A 232 3.13 17.27 -5.01
CA GLU A 232 4.26 17.50 -4.11
C GLU A 232 5.37 16.46 -4.29
N ALA A 233 5.02 15.24 -4.75
CA ALA A 233 5.97 14.17 -5.06
C ALA A 233 6.43 14.15 -6.52
N ALA A 234 6.34 15.27 -7.25
CA ALA A 234 6.69 15.34 -8.67
C ALA A 234 8.12 14.88 -9.00
N PHE A 235 9.06 15.03 -8.05
CA PHE A 235 10.46 14.59 -8.22
C PHE A 235 10.79 13.29 -7.49
N VAL A 236 9.77 12.52 -7.05
CA VAL A 236 9.95 11.22 -6.40
C VAL A 236 9.64 10.12 -7.41
N GLN A 237 10.65 9.32 -7.76
CA GLN A 237 10.56 8.28 -8.79
C GLN A 237 11.40 7.06 -8.42
N GLY A 238 10.80 5.87 -8.44
CA GLY A 238 11.47 4.61 -8.12
C GLY A 238 11.82 4.41 -6.65
N ALA A 239 11.33 5.27 -5.77
CA ALA A 239 11.60 5.22 -4.35
C ALA A 239 10.81 4.12 -3.65
N VAL A 240 11.41 3.55 -2.60
CA VAL A 240 10.74 2.72 -1.59
C VAL A 240 10.77 3.51 -0.29
N LEU A 241 9.65 4.07 0.09
CA LEU A 241 9.51 4.90 1.29
C LEU A 241 9.17 4.02 2.50
N ASP A 242 10.11 3.92 3.44
CA ASP A 242 9.93 3.17 4.67
C ASP A 242 9.07 3.95 5.66
N ILE A 243 7.94 3.34 6.05
CA ILE A 243 7.06 3.80 7.13
C ILE A 243 6.98 2.68 8.15
N ASP A 244 8.09 2.44 8.84
CA ASP A 244 8.33 1.24 9.64
C ASP A 244 8.81 1.53 11.07
N GLY A 245 8.76 2.77 11.50
CA GLY A 245 9.24 3.18 12.83
C GLY A 245 10.75 3.04 13.02
N GLY A 246 11.51 3.01 11.91
CA GLY A 246 12.97 2.84 11.90
C GLY A 246 13.43 1.39 11.98
N ARG A 247 12.51 0.42 11.78
CA ARG A 247 12.80 -1.01 11.96
C ARG A 247 13.91 -1.54 11.07
N VAL A 248 13.98 -1.08 9.81
CA VAL A 248 14.93 -1.59 8.84
C VAL A 248 16.25 -0.81 8.85
N ASN A 249 16.18 0.50 8.92
CA ASN A 249 17.33 1.35 8.60
C ASN A 249 18.05 1.91 9.84
N VAL A 250 17.54 1.66 11.05
CA VAL A 250 18.10 2.24 12.29
C VAL A 250 18.43 1.12 13.27
N LEU A 251 19.69 1.10 13.70
CA LEU A 251 20.14 0.26 14.81
C LEU A 251 19.96 1.02 16.13
N THR A 252 19.18 0.47 17.04
CA THR A 252 19.13 0.95 18.43
C THR A 252 19.84 -0.06 19.32
N SER A 253 20.76 0.42 20.17
CA SER A 253 21.33 -0.37 21.25
C SER A 253 21.01 0.32 22.58
N ALA A 254 20.86 -0.46 23.65
CA ALA A 254 20.68 0.08 24.99
C ALA A 254 21.87 0.99 25.39
N ASP A 255 23.07 0.66 24.93
CA ASP A 255 24.28 1.42 25.17
C ASP A 255 24.32 2.74 24.39
N ALA A 256 23.81 2.78 23.14
CA ALA A 256 23.72 4.01 22.37
C ALA A 256 22.70 5.00 22.97
N ALA A 257 21.64 4.51 23.57
CA ALA A 257 20.66 5.35 24.28
C ALA A 257 21.26 5.99 25.56
N ALA A 258 22.24 5.35 26.18
CA ALA A 258 22.96 5.91 27.33
C ALA A 258 23.94 7.01 26.93
N VAL A 259 24.51 6.95 25.71
CA VAL A 259 25.47 7.94 25.20
C VAL A 259 24.80 9.24 24.75
N SER A 260 23.51 9.19 24.38
CA SER A 260 22.80 10.32 23.74
C SER A 260 21.91 11.15 24.66
N ARG A 261 21.83 10.85 25.96
CA ARG A 261 21.11 11.73 26.90
C ARG A 261 22.03 12.86 27.35
N PRO A 262 21.77 14.12 26.95
CA PRO A 262 22.47 15.23 27.60
C PRO A 262 22.18 15.20 29.09
N ASP A 263 23.21 15.44 29.92
CA ASP A 263 23.05 15.57 31.34
C ASP A 263 22.05 16.71 31.63
N PRO A 264 20.93 16.47 32.32
CA PRO A 264 19.96 17.53 32.63
C PRO A 264 20.51 18.62 33.50
N ALA A 265 21.78 18.54 33.92
CA ALA A 265 22.49 19.51 34.78
C ALA A 265 23.58 20.32 34.06
N SER A 266 23.71 20.22 32.71
CA SER A 266 24.65 21.02 31.93
C SER A 266 24.01 22.19 31.22
#